data_f743b64843ca0108ec2b447a07d2a307
#
_entry.id   f743b64843ca0108ec2b447a07d2a307
#
_cell.length_a   1.000
_cell.length_b   1.000
_cell.length_c   1.000
_cell.angle_alpha   90.00
_cell.angle_beta   90.00
_cell.angle_gamma   90.00
#
_symmetry.space_group_name_H-M   'P 1'
#
loop_
_entity.id
_entity.type
_entity.pdbx_description
1 polymer ?
#
loop_
_entity_poly.entity_id
_entity_poly.type
_entity_poly.pdbx_seq_one_letter_code
_entity_poly.pdbx_strand_id
1 'polypeptide(L)'
;MTQPNSQSSQNPQSSQNPQSPQSPVNPQSSPIHMVQSDADFRRLLEVLEQADVCALDLEFDKNYHRYGFHLCLLQIAIGNECFLVDPLQKEFDLSPLYRHLERPDLTKLVFSFGEDLRLLQSLGCRPSNLIDLNHYVRLLNYPQRSLSNLLLEQLGLDLDSGEQLSNWYARPLTSSQILYAANDVLHLQTLHNQLHPAAEEKGVDSWVQQENHMAEQADYSGLEQESLFKEKEQNLFDEHTWHLYERLLRWRDKVARGLNLPAFKVMDKAVLDELARKPGRASNWATRRGIHPRLRSRTHQTEVKRVLEDALQEADAMGLSSDQPARKKPDSEVLKQIRKEQSQVSKVKRGLFGPVKQCLSRDYGEETSTFVFSNRIITEFVRENPREMLPYKVELIRKYASELRIPVERYLRLPPM
;
A
#
# COMPACT_ATOMS: atom_id res chain seq x y z
N MET A 1 -41.63 -60.83 43.58
CA MET A 1 -42.81 -60.03 44.00
C MET A 1 -42.40 -58.55 43.83
N THR A 2 -43.20 -57.88 42.99
CA THR A 2 -43.52 -56.44 42.98
C THR A 2 -42.41 -55.41 42.70
N GLN A 3 -42.47 -54.93 41.50
CA GLN A 3 -42.25 -53.48 41.15
C GLN A 3 -43.31 -52.63 41.91
N PRO A 4 -43.21 -51.30 42.04
CA PRO A 4 -43.36 -50.41 40.85
C PRO A 4 -42.55 -49.09 40.90
N ASN A 5 -42.31 -48.59 39.71
CA ASN A 5 -42.76 -47.31 39.11
C ASN A 5 -42.50 -45.99 39.81
N SER A 6 -41.84 -45.02 39.28
CA SER A 6 -42.44 -43.91 38.51
C SER A 6 -41.54 -42.70 38.27
N GLN A 7 -41.66 -42.22 37.05
CA GLN A 7 -41.76 -40.82 36.57
C GLN A 7 -40.50 -39.93 36.50
N SER A 8 -39.97 -39.80 35.33
CA SER A 8 -39.98 -38.65 34.39
C SER A 8 -39.98 -37.24 34.97
N SER A 9 -38.89 -36.54 34.71
CA SER A 9 -38.98 -35.12 34.35
C SER A 9 -37.91 -34.78 33.33
N GLN A 10 -38.34 -34.44 32.15
CA GLN A 10 -37.58 -33.91 31.02
C GLN A 10 -37.16 -32.47 31.30
N ASN A 11 -35.93 -32.13 30.97
CA ASN A 11 -35.55 -30.76 30.74
C ASN A 11 -34.60 -30.74 29.54
N PRO A 12 -34.92 -30.07 28.42
CA PRO A 12 -34.06 -29.98 27.27
C PRO A 12 -33.17 -28.74 27.42
N GLN A 13 -31.92 -28.93 27.78
CA GLN A 13 -30.90 -27.90 27.52
C GLN A 13 -30.32 -28.15 26.14
N SER A 14 -30.68 -27.27 25.22
CA SER A 14 -30.02 -27.09 23.92
C SER A 14 -28.61 -26.55 24.14
N SER A 15 -27.63 -27.45 24.18
CA SER A 15 -26.22 -27.10 24.06
C SER A 15 -25.94 -26.79 22.57
N GLN A 16 -25.78 -25.51 22.27
CA GLN A 16 -25.17 -25.08 21.03
C GLN A 16 -23.72 -25.60 21.03
N ASN A 17 -23.44 -26.51 20.13
CA ASN A 17 -22.11 -27.06 19.87
C ASN A 17 -21.24 -25.94 19.31
N PRO A 18 -20.05 -25.63 19.86
CA PRO A 18 -19.12 -24.71 19.20
C PRO A 18 -18.70 -25.36 17.87
N GLN A 19 -18.84 -24.62 16.79
CA GLN A 19 -18.42 -25.03 15.45
C GLN A 19 -16.95 -25.41 15.52
N SER A 20 -16.64 -26.64 15.14
CA SER A 20 -15.26 -27.14 15.00
C SER A 20 -14.49 -26.23 14.02
N PRO A 21 -13.19 -25.95 14.27
CA PRO A 21 -12.39 -25.17 13.35
C PRO A 21 -12.47 -25.79 11.94
N GLN A 22 -12.86 -25.00 10.98
CA GLN A 22 -12.93 -25.44 9.58
C GLN A 22 -11.53 -25.83 9.13
N SER A 23 -11.38 -27.02 8.56
CA SER A 23 -10.12 -27.46 7.96
C SER A 23 -9.68 -26.47 6.88
N PRO A 24 -8.36 -26.24 6.70
CA PRO A 24 -7.87 -25.35 5.67
C PRO A 24 -8.41 -25.74 4.28
N VAL A 25 -8.90 -24.74 3.55
CA VAL A 25 -9.44 -24.94 2.21
C VAL A 25 -8.34 -25.46 1.30
N ASN A 26 -8.56 -26.59 0.62
CA ASN A 26 -7.61 -27.08 -0.37
C ASN A 26 -7.80 -26.29 -1.69
N PRO A 27 -6.83 -25.46 -2.11
CA PRO A 27 -6.97 -24.61 -3.31
C PRO A 27 -7.24 -25.40 -4.59
N GLN A 28 -6.76 -26.65 -4.66
CA GLN A 28 -6.98 -27.53 -5.81
C GLN A 28 -8.42 -28.05 -5.92
N SER A 29 -9.23 -27.91 -4.87
CA SER A 29 -10.64 -28.31 -4.83
C SER A 29 -11.61 -27.13 -4.83
N SER A 30 -11.12 -25.90 -4.63
CA SER A 30 -11.95 -24.70 -4.59
C SER A 30 -12.29 -24.23 -5.99
N PRO A 31 -13.56 -23.94 -6.30
CA PRO A 31 -13.94 -23.38 -7.59
C PRO A 31 -13.32 -21.99 -7.82
N ILE A 32 -12.58 -21.86 -8.91
CA ILE A 32 -12.05 -20.57 -9.38
C ILE A 32 -12.85 -20.16 -10.60
N HIS A 33 -13.56 -19.06 -10.49
CA HIS A 33 -14.41 -18.52 -11.54
C HIS A 33 -13.75 -17.32 -12.22
N MET A 34 -13.38 -17.49 -13.50
CA MET A 34 -12.96 -16.36 -14.33
C MET A 34 -14.18 -15.55 -14.72
N VAL A 35 -14.27 -14.31 -14.27
CA VAL A 35 -15.37 -13.39 -14.60
C VAL A 35 -15.04 -12.69 -15.91
N GLN A 36 -15.54 -13.25 -17.01
CA GLN A 36 -15.25 -12.82 -18.38
C GLN A 36 -16.49 -12.46 -19.19
N SER A 37 -17.68 -12.60 -18.60
CA SER A 37 -18.97 -12.25 -19.22
C SER A 37 -19.86 -11.46 -18.27
N ASP A 38 -20.87 -10.76 -18.82
CA ASP A 38 -21.87 -10.07 -18.00
C ASP A 38 -22.69 -11.04 -17.13
N ALA A 39 -22.82 -12.31 -17.54
CA ALA A 39 -23.48 -13.33 -16.75
C ALA A 39 -22.63 -13.71 -15.53
N ASP A 40 -21.32 -13.90 -15.71
CA ASP A 40 -20.40 -14.20 -14.62
C ASP A 40 -20.33 -13.03 -13.63
N PHE A 41 -20.30 -11.80 -14.15
CA PHE A 41 -20.26 -10.60 -13.34
C PHE A 41 -21.55 -10.44 -12.50
N ARG A 42 -22.73 -10.66 -13.09
CA ARG A 42 -24.00 -10.66 -12.35
C ARG A 42 -24.02 -11.73 -11.26
N ARG A 43 -23.54 -12.95 -11.57
CA ARG A 43 -23.43 -14.02 -10.56
C ARG A 43 -22.56 -13.58 -9.38
N LEU A 44 -21.42 -12.96 -9.63
CA LEU A 44 -20.57 -12.42 -8.57
C LEU A 44 -21.33 -11.42 -7.69
N LEU A 45 -22.06 -10.46 -8.31
CA LEU A 45 -22.83 -9.46 -7.57
C LEU A 45 -23.95 -10.11 -6.73
N GLU A 46 -24.65 -11.12 -7.26
CA GLU A 46 -25.69 -11.88 -6.54
C GLU A 46 -25.11 -12.61 -5.32
N VAL A 47 -23.91 -13.20 -5.45
CA VAL A 47 -23.23 -13.86 -4.32
C VAL A 47 -22.76 -12.84 -3.29
N LEU A 48 -22.23 -11.69 -3.71
CA LEU A 48 -21.82 -10.60 -2.81
C LEU A 48 -23.00 -9.98 -2.06
N GLU A 49 -24.17 -9.90 -2.67
CA GLU A 49 -25.38 -9.37 -2.02
C GLU A 49 -25.79 -10.18 -0.78
N GLN A 50 -25.52 -11.49 -0.80
CA GLN A 50 -25.85 -12.41 0.29
C GLN A 50 -24.71 -12.64 1.27
N ALA A 51 -23.54 -12.05 1.01
CA ALA A 51 -22.34 -12.28 1.81
C ALA A 51 -22.25 -11.28 2.97
N ASP A 52 -21.84 -11.77 4.14
CA ASP A 52 -21.44 -10.95 5.30
C ASP A 52 -19.93 -10.67 5.29
N VAL A 53 -19.14 -11.55 4.65
CA VAL A 53 -17.68 -11.49 4.59
C VAL A 53 -17.21 -11.89 3.20
N CYS A 54 -16.26 -11.15 2.66
CA CYS A 54 -15.45 -11.54 1.50
C CYS A 54 -13.97 -11.27 1.76
N ALA A 55 -13.10 -11.96 1.02
CA ALA A 55 -11.69 -11.59 0.95
C ALA A 55 -11.42 -10.87 -0.38
N LEU A 56 -10.51 -9.91 -0.39
CA LEU A 56 -10.24 -9.03 -1.52
C LEU A 56 -8.75 -8.82 -1.71
N ASP A 57 -8.27 -8.88 -2.96
CA ASP A 57 -6.93 -8.49 -3.36
C ASP A 57 -6.92 -7.94 -4.78
N LEU A 58 -5.85 -7.25 -5.18
CA LEU A 58 -5.72 -6.64 -6.50
C LEU A 58 -4.34 -6.92 -7.11
N GLU A 59 -4.33 -7.26 -8.40
CA GLU A 59 -3.10 -7.18 -9.18
C GLU A 59 -3.10 -5.92 -10.06
N PHE A 60 -2.00 -5.19 -10.03
CA PHE A 60 -1.93 -3.91 -10.70
C PHE A 60 -0.55 -3.63 -11.30
N ASP A 61 -0.52 -2.69 -12.24
CA ASP A 61 0.72 -2.13 -12.77
C ASP A 61 0.85 -0.65 -12.38
N LYS A 62 1.98 -0.30 -11.78
CA LYS A 62 2.31 1.07 -11.40
C LYS A 62 3.52 1.56 -12.17
N ASN A 63 3.30 2.07 -13.38
CA ASN A 63 4.37 2.59 -14.25
C ASN A 63 5.50 1.59 -14.55
N TYR A 64 5.23 0.28 -14.63
CA TYR A 64 6.26 -0.71 -14.95
C TYR A 64 6.12 -1.27 -16.36
N HIS A 65 4.92 -1.68 -16.77
CA HIS A 65 4.63 -2.15 -18.12
C HIS A 65 4.01 -1.06 -18.98
N ARG A 66 3.04 -0.32 -18.43
CA ARG A 66 2.35 0.79 -19.10
C ARG A 66 2.49 2.08 -18.29
N TYR A 67 2.15 3.20 -18.92
CA TYR A 67 2.14 4.49 -18.25
C TYR A 67 0.93 4.60 -17.32
N GLY A 68 1.17 4.95 -16.08
CA GLY A 68 0.10 5.18 -15.09
C GLY A 68 -0.04 4.07 -14.06
N PHE A 69 -1.14 4.11 -13.34
CA PHE A 69 -1.51 3.16 -12.30
C PHE A 69 -2.79 2.45 -12.73
N HIS A 70 -2.75 1.15 -12.97
CA HIS A 70 -3.81 0.40 -13.63
C HIS A 70 -4.14 -0.88 -12.91
N LEU A 71 -5.43 -1.13 -12.68
CA LEU A 71 -5.95 -2.42 -12.25
C LEU A 71 -5.78 -3.45 -13.37
N CYS A 72 -5.17 -4.59 -13.07
CA CYS A 72 -4.97 -5.69 -14.01
C CYS A 72 -5.87 -6.88 -13.71
N LEU A 73 -6.13 -7.17 -12.43
CA LEU A 73 -7.01 -8.24 -11.98
C LEU A 73 -7.57 -7.84 -10.61
N LEU A 74 -8.78 -8.27 -10.30
CA LEU A 74 -9.38 -8.12 -8.99
C LEU A 74 -9.86 -9.49 -8.51
N GLN A 75 -9.42 -9.90 -7.32
CA GLN A 75 -9.70 -11.18 -6.72
C GLN A 75 -10.69 -11.03 -5.59
N ILE A 76 -11.74 -11.84 -5.58
CA ILE A 76 -12.73 -11.89 -4.49
C ILE A 76 -12.96 -13.35 -4.11
N ALA A 77 -12.77 -13.70 -2.83
CA ALA A 77 -13.22 -14.98 -2.31
C ALA A 77 -14.41 -14.80 -1.36
N ILE A 78 -15.40 -15.68 -1.51
CA ILE A 78 -16.59 -15.74 -0.67
C ILE A 78 -16.78 -17.20 -0.28
N GLY A 79 -16.66 -17.52 1.00
CA GLY A 79 -16.60 -18.91 1.45
C GLY A 79 -15.43 -19.65 0.79
N ASN A 80 -15.74 -20.69 0.02
CA ASN A 80 -14.74 -21.51 -0.68
C ASN A 80 -14.66 -21.20 -2.19
N GLU A 81 -15.37 -20.22 -2.70
CA GLU A 81 -15.35 -19.82 -4.12
C GLU A 81 -14.48 -18.60 -4.32
N CYS A 82 -13.66 -18.61 -5.37
CA CYS A 82 -12.86 -17.47 -5.79
C CYS A 82 -13.34 -16.94 -7.15
N PHE A 83 -13.51 -15.64 -7.24
CA PHE A 83 -13.88 -14.93 -8.47
C PHE A 83 -12.71 -14.03 -8.90
N LEU A 84 -12.22 -14.23 -10.11
CA LEU A 84 -11.17 -13.42 -10.73
C LEU A 84 -11.79 -12.51 -11.78
N VAL A 85 -11.96 -11.24 -11.45
CA VAL A 85 -12.51 -10.22 -12.34
C VAL A 85 -11.40 -9.66 -13.20
N ASP A 86 -11.50 -9.85 -14.52
CA ASP A 86 -10.49 -9.47 -15.50
C ASP A 86 -10.93 -8.25 -16.33
N PRO A 87 -10.64 -7.00 -15.87
CA PRO A 87 -11.05 -5.80 -16.59
C PRO A 87 -10.28 -5.56 -17.89
N LEU A 88 -9.16 -6.29 -18.12
CA LEU A 88 -8.36 -6.13 -19.33
C LEU A 88 -8.88 -6.98 -20.49
N GLN A 89 -9.55 -8.09 -20.22
CA GLN A 89 -10.12 -8.95 -21.23
C GLN A 89 -11.49 -8.46 -21.68
N LYS A 90 -12.28 -7.92 -20.76
CA LYS A 90 -13.55 -7.27 -21.04
C LYS A 90 -13.66 -6.00 -20.22
N GLU A 91 -14.01 -4.90 -20.86
CA GLU A 91 -14.33 -3.65 -20.20
C GLU A 91 -15.69 -3.78 -19.49
N PHE A 92 -15.62 -3.93 -18.16
CA PHE A 92 -16.79 -3.94 -17.31
C PHE A 92 -17.05 -2.54 -16.74
N ASP A 93 -18.31 -2.18 -16.56
CA ASP A 93 -18.68 -1.16 -15.58
C ASP A 93 -18.54 -1.76 -14.19
N LEU A 94 -17.45 -1.42 -13.49
CA LEU A 94 -17.18 -1.90 -12.15
C LEU A 94 -17.97 -1.16 -11.04
N SER A 95 -18.75 -0.12 -11.39
CA SER A 95 -19.52 0.66 -10.42
C SER A 95 -20.50 -0.18 -9.57
N PRO A 96 -21.17 -1.22 -10.09
CA PRO A 96 -21.97 -2.12 -9.26
C PRO A 96 -21.15 -2.87 -8.22
N LEU A 97 -19.95 -3.35 -8.60
CA LEU A 97 -19.05 -4.02 -7.68
C LEU A 97 -18.52 -3.06 -6.59
N TYR A 98 -18.15 -1.83 -6.99
CA TYR A 98 -17.69 -0.81 -6.03
C TYR A 98 -18.74 -0.53 -4.95
N ARG A 99 -20.04 -0.47 -5.30
CA ARG A 99 -21.13 -0.32 -4.32
C ARG A 99 -21.15 -1.45 -3.28
N HIS A 100 -20.83 -2.70 -3.67
CA HIS A 100 -20.69 -3.79 -2.70
C HIS A 100 -19.45 -3.63 -1.82
N LEU A 101 -18.32 -3.21 -2.39
CA LEU A 101 -17.09 -2.97 -1.62
C LEU A 101 -17.26 -1.78 -0.64
N GLU A 102 -18.14 -0.84 -0.93
CA GLU A 102 -18.44 0.33 -0.08
C GLU A 102 -19.50 0.04 0.99
N ARG A 103 -20.13 -1.14 0.98
CA ARG A 103 -21.12 -1.53 2.00
C ARG A 103 -20.47 -1.68 3.37
N PRO A 104 -21.01 -1.04 4.44
CA PRO A 104 -20.46 -1.16 5.79
C PRO A 104 -20.83 -2.48 6.48
N ASP A 105 -21.86 -3.18 6.00
CA ASP A 105 -22.32 -4.47 6.50
C ASP A 105 -21.60 -5.69 5.90
N LEU A 106 -20.86 -5.50 4.79
CA LEU A 106 -19.99 -6.51 4.21
C LEU A 106 -18.57 -6.31 4.75
N THR A 107 -18.03 -7.27 5.48
CA THR A 107 -16.63 -7.26 5.91
C THR A 107 -15.70 -7.66 4.78
N LYS A 108 -14.67 -6.87 4.49
CA LYS A 108 -13.63 -7.18 3.51
C LYS A 108 -12.33 -7.52 4.23
N LEU A 109 -11.92 -8.79 4.12
CA LEU A 109 -10.63 -9.28 4.60
C LEU A 109 -9.58 -9.02 3.53
N VAL A 110 -8.49 -8.38 3.92
CA VAL A 110 -7.40 -7.98 3.02
C VAL A 110 -6.04 -8.24 3.68
N PHE A 111 -4.96 -8.18 2.90
CA PHE A 111 -3.61 -8.33 3.44
C PHE A 111 -2.66 -7.28 2.87
N SER A 112 -2.15 -6.36 3.73
CA SER A 112 -1.24 -5.27 3.33
C SER A 112 -1.80 -4.35 2.24
N PHE A 113 -3.05 -4.00 2.33
CA PHE A 113 -3.91 -3.43 1.28
C PHE A 113 -3.72 -1.92 1.00
N GLY A 114 -2.59 -1.33 1.38
CA GLY A 114 -2.41 0.13 1.28
C GLY A 114 -2.35 0.68 -0.15
N GLU A 115 -1.60 0.04 -1.06
CA GLU A 115 -1.53 0.46 -2.47
C GLU A 115 -2.80 0.10 -3.25
N ASP A 116 -3.46 -1.00 -2.89
CA ASP A 116 -4.74 -1.44 -3.44
C ASP A 116 -5.85 -0.43 -3.11
N LEU A 117 -5.92 0.01 -1.86
CA LEU A 117 -6.84 1.05 -1.41
C LEU A 117 -6.62 2.36 -2.18
N ARG A 118 -5.35 2.73 -2.40
CA ARG A 118 -4.99 3.89 -3.21
C ARG A 118 -5.47 3.73 -4.65
N LEU A 119 -5.29 2.55 -5.24
CA LEU A 119 -5.78 2.27 -6.59
C LEU A 119 -7.30 2.35 -6.65
N LEU A 120 -8.02 1.69 -5.74
CA LEU A 120 -9.48 1.72 -5.70
C LEU A 120 -10.02 3.15 -5.55
N GLN A 121 -9.42 3.96 -4.68
CA GLN A 121 -9.81 5.37 -4.55
C GLN A 121 -9.57 6.17 -5.84
N SER A 122 -8.48 5.90 -6.56
CA SER A 122 -8.21 6.53 -7.86
C SER A 122 -9.21 6.13 -8.94
N LEU A 123 -9.86 4.97 -8.78
CA LEU A 123 -10.93 4.45 -9.64
C LEU A 123 -12.34 4.87 -9.18
N GLY A 124 -12.44 5.64 -8.09
CA GLY A 124 -13.70 6.14 -7.55
C GLY A 124 -14.38 5.20 -6.56
N CYS A 125 -13.70 4.18 -6.04
CA CYS A 125 -14.20 3.26 -5.02
C CYS A 125 -13.53 3.56 -3.66
N ARG A 126 -14.34 3.71 -2.60
CA ARG A 126 -13.88 3.87 -1.22
C ARG A 126 -14.41 2.73 -0.36
N PRO A 127 -13.72 1.58 -0.34
CA PRO A 127 -14.17 0.44 0.45
C PRO A 127 -14.31 0.80 1.93
N SER A 128 -15.28 0.22 2.60
CA SER A 128 -15.52 0.38 4.03
C SER A 128 -15.54 -0.99 4.73
N ASN A 129 -15.43 -1.01 6.05
CA ASN A 129 -15.36 -2.23 6.86
C ASN A 129 -14.25 -3.17 6.39
N LEU A 130 -13.03 -2.60 6.28
CA LEU A 130 -11.81 -3.31 5.91
C LEU A 130 -11.14 -3.91 7.16
N ILE A 131 -10.73 -5.16 7.07
CA ILE A 131 -9.87 -5.83 8.07
C ILE A 131 -8.58 -6.26 7.37
N ASP A 132 -7.51 -5.48 7.54
CA ASP A 132 -6.18 -5.84 7.05
C ASP A 132 -5.49 -6.78 8.05
N LEU A 133 -5.37 -8.05 7.65
CA LEU A 133 -4.78 -9.08 8.49
C LEU A 133 -3.31 -8.81 8.83
N ASN A 134 -2.62 -7.97 8.07
CA ASN A 134 -1.25 -7.57 8.41
C ASN A 134 -1.19 -6.80 9.75
N HIS A 135 -2.27 -6.11 10.17
CA HIS A 135 -2.32 -5.49 11.49
C HIS A 135 -2.30 -6.52 12.62
N TYR A 136 -3.03 -7.66 12.46
CA TYR A 136 -2.94 -8.78 13.39
C TYR A 136 -1.51 -9.33 13.45
N VAL A 137 -0.90 -9.58 12.30
CA VAL A 137 0.48 -10.11 12.19
C VAL A 137 1.46 -9.25 12.98
N ARG A 138 1.37 -7.92 12.81
CA ARG A 138 2.23 -6.95 13.47
C ARG A 138 2.00 -6.87 14.98
N LEU A 139 0.74 -6.85 15.41
CA LEU A 139 0.36 -6.68 16.81
C LEU A 139 0.44 -7.99 17.61
N LEU A 140 0.36 -9.14 16.95
CA LEU A 140 0.64 -10.45 17.53
C LEU A 140 2.15 -10.77 17.59
N ASN A 141 2.99 -9.93 17.00
CA ASN A 141 4.46 -10.07 16.99
C ASN A 141 4.98 -11.21 16.10
N TYR A 142 4.26 -11.52 15.01
CA TYR A 142 4.80 -12.46 14.03
C TYR A 142 5.95 -11.84 13.23
N PRO A 143 7.05 -12.57 12.99
CA PRO A 143 8.20 -12.06 12.24
C PRO A 143 7.96 -12.04 10.73
N GLN A 144 7.01 -12.83 10.25
CA GLN A 144 6.70 -12.97 8.83
C GLN A 144 6.01 -11.72 8.28
N ARG A 145 6.32 -11.42 7.01
CA ARG A 145 5.85 -10.21 6.32
C ARG A 145 5.10 -10.52 5.03
N SER A 146 5.34 -11.68 4.41
CA SER A 146 4.62 -12.14 3.23
C SER A 146 3.46 -13.03 3.63
N LEU A 147 2.36 -12.95 2.86
CA LEU A 147 1.20 -13.80 3.08
C LEU A 147 1.56 -15.28 2.93
N SER A 148 2.34 -15.65 1.91
CA SER A 148 2.74 -17.04 1.66
C SER A 148 3.50 -17.65 2.85
N ASN A 149 4.47 -16.93 3.43
CA ASN A 149 5.19 -17.42 4.61
C ASN A 149 4.28 -17.53 5.83
N LEU A 150 3.34 -16.60 6.00
CA LEU A 150 2.37 -16.65 7.08
C LEU A 150 1.41 -17.84 6.93
N LEU A 151 0.92 -18.10 5.72
CA LEU A 151 0.07 -19.25 5.42
C LEU A 151 0.81 -20.59 5.64
N LEU A 152 2.09 -20.65 5.31
CA LEU A 152 2.93 -21.82 5.61
C LEU A 152 3.05 -22.01 7.13
N GLU A 153 3.35 -20.97 7.87
CA GLU A 153 3.56 -21.05 9.33
C GLU A 153 2.26 -21.34 10.09
N GLN A 154 1.16 -20.68 9.73
CA GLN A 154 -0.10 -20.76 10.47
C GLN A 154 -1.02 -21.90 9.98
N LEU A 155 -1.02 -22.19 8.69
CA LEU A 155 -1.94 -23.17 8.09
C LEU A 155 -1.23 -24.40 7.51
N GLY A 156 0.11 -24.41 7.47
CA GLY A 156 0.89 -25.49 6.84
C GLY A 156 0.77 -25.51 5.31
N LEU A 157 0.36 -24.40 4.68
CA LEU A 157 0.17 -24.31 3.24
C LEU A 157 1.43 -23.74 2.59
N ASP A 158 2.14 -24.58 1.84
CA ASP A 158 3.29 -24.19 1.03
C ASP A 158 2.81 -23.74 -0.35
N LEU A 159 2.66 -22.41 -0.53
CA LEU A 159 2.12 -21.80 -1.74
C LEU A 159 3.23 -21.09 -2.51
N ASP A 160 3.23 -21.25 -3.84
CA ASP A 160 4.16 -20.54 -4.71
C ASP A 160 3.89 -19.03 -4.72
N SER A 161 4.91 -18.22 -4.41
CA SER A 161 4.87 -16.76 -4.43
C SER A 161 5.58 -16.15 -5.65
N GLY A 162 5.92 -16.94 -6.65
CA GLY A 162 6.74 -16.53 -7.80
C GLY A 162 6.08 -15.50 -8.74
N GLU A 163 4.77 -15.36 -8.70
CA GLU A 163 4.01 -14.53 -9.65
C GLU A 163 3.79 -13.07 -9.20
N GLN A 164 4.19 -12.69 -8.00
CA GLN A 164 4.01 -11.31 -7.48
C GLN A 164 4.54 -10.21 -8.41
N LEU A 165 5.66 -10.46 -9.10
CA LEU A 165 6.28 -9.52 -10.04
C LEU A 165 6.02 -9.89 -11.51
N SER A 166 5.07 -10.76 -11.77
CA SER A 166 4.78 -11.20 -13.13
C SER A 166 4.10 -10.11 -13.96
N ASN A 167 4.03 -10.34 -15.26
CA ASN A 167 3.35 -9.38 -16.16
C ASN A 167 1.84 -9.62 -16.15
N TRP A 168 1.13 -8.93 -15.25
CA TRP A 168 -0.32 -9.00 -15.11
C TRP A 168 -1.11 -8.39 -16.28
N TYR A 169 -0.44 -7.77 -17.27
CA TYR A 169 -1.07 -7.40 -18.55
C TYR A 169 -1.14 -8.55 -19.56
N ALA A 170 -0.34 -9.59 -19.38
CA ALA A 170 -0.32 -10.71 -20.33
C ALA A 170 -1.65 -11.45 -20.32
N ARG A 171 -2.14 -11.77 -21.53
CA ARG A 171 -3.35 -12.57 -21.72
C ARG A 171 -3.11 -13.62 -22.79
N PRO A 172 -3.66 -14.86 -22.61
CA PRO A 172 -4.38 -15.31 -21.42
C PRO A 172 -3.47 -15.37 -20.19
N LEU A 173 -4.07 -15.31 -18.97
CA LEU A 173 -3.34 -15.59 -17.74
C LEU A 173 -2.85 -17.03 -17.74
N THR A 174 -1.66 -17.26 -17.21
CA THR A 174 -1.14 -18.63 -17.02
C THR A 174 -1.87 -19.34 -15.88
N SER A 175 -1.83 -20.66 -15.85
CA SER A 175 -2.40 -21.43 -14.73
C SER A 175 -1.73 -21.07 -13.39
N SER A 176 -0.43 -20.74 -13.39
CA SER A 176 0.32 -20.29 -12.23
C SER A 176 -0.22 -18.94 -11.73
N GLN A 177 -0.44 -17.95 -12.62
CA GLN A 177 -1.01 -16.65 -12.26
C GLN A 177 -2.44 -16.79 -11.69
N ILE A 178 -3.28 -17.64 -12.31
CA ILE A 178 -4.65 -17.88 -11.82
C ILE A 178 -4.63 -18.49 -10.42
N LEU A 179 -3.77 -19.48 -10.19
CA LEU A 179 -3.64 -20.13 -8.89
C LEU A 179 -3.06 -19.19 -7.83
N TYR A 180 -2.03 -18.44 -8.19
CA TYR A 180 -1.44 -17.41 -7.31
C TYR A 180 -2.51 -16.40 -6.86
N ALA A 181 -3.20 -15.76 -7.80
CA ALA A 181 -4.23 -14.76 -7.52
C ALA A 181 -5.39 -15.33 -6.66
N ALA A 182 -5.78 -16.59 -6.88
CA ALA A 182 -6.79 -17.24 -6.06
C ALA A 182 -6.30 -17.51 -4.62
N ASN A 183 -5.04 -17.91 -4.46
CA ASN A 183 -4.44 -18.18 -3.16
C ASN A 183 -4.32 -16.94 -2.27
N ASP A 184 -4.12 -15.76 -2.87
CA ASP A 184 -4.01 -14.51 -2.12
C ASP A 184 -5.32 -14.14 -1.40
N VAL A 185 -6.47 -14.70 -1.79
CA VAL A 185 -7.76 -14.43 -1.15
C VAL A 185 -8.40 -15.65 -0.48
N LEU A 186 -8.26 -16.87 -1.01
CA LEU A 186 -8.97 -18.07 -0.54
C LEU A 186 -8.70 -18.43 0.93
N HIS A 187 -7.55 -18.05 1.44
CA HIS A 187 -7.12 -18.43 2.78
C HIS A 187 -7.31 -17.34 3.84
N LEU A 188 -7.68 -16.11 3.43
CA LEU A 188 -7.76 -14.98 4.36
C LEU A 188 -8.82 -15.16 5.45
N GLN A 189 -9.97 -15.78 5.10
CA GLN A 189 -11.01 -16.08 6.10
C GLN A 189 -10.52 -17.08 7.17
N THR A 190 -9.86 -18.15 6.74
CA THR A 190 -9.29 -19.16 7.66
C THR A 190 -8.21 -18.55 8.54
N LEU A 191 -7.35 -17.73 7.94
CA LEU A 191 -6.30 -16.99 8.65
C LEU A 191 -6.89 -16.03 9.67
N HIS A 192 -7.92 -15.25 9.30
CA HIS A 192 -8.62 -14.35 10.22
C HIS A 192 -9.21 -15.11 11.42
N ASN A 193 -9.84 -16.26 11.17
CA ASN A 193 -10.44 -17.09 12.23
C ASN A 193 -9.41 -17.63 13.24
N GLN A 194 -8.12 -17.67 12.88
CA GLN A 194 -7.03 -18.02 13.80
C GLN A 194 -6.44 -16.79 14.48
N LEU A 195 -6.23 -15.69 13.73
CA LEU A 195 -5.55 -14.50 14.26
C LEU A 195 -6.42 -13.68 15.21
N HIS A 196 -7.73 -13.59 14.93
CA HIS A 196 -8.65 -12.77 15.74
C HIS A 196 -8.76 -13.27 17.18
N PRO A 197 -9.03 -14.57 17.49
CA PRO A 197 -9.04 -15.05 18.87
C PRO A 197 -7.69 -14.87 19.58
N ALA A 198 -6.58 -15.04 18.88
CA ALA A 198 -5.25 -14.81 19.44
C ALA A 198 -5.02 -13.33 19.81
N ALA A 199 -5.61 -12.40 19.04
CA ALA A 199 -5.55 -10.97 19.34
C ALA A 199 -6.45 -10.61 20.53
N GLU A 200 -7.63 -11.23 20.66
CA GLU A 200 -8.50 -11.08 21.83
C GLU A 200 -7.79 -11.58 23.10
N GLU A 201 -7.20 -12.79 23.06
CA GLU A 201 -6.46 -13.37 24.18
C GLU A 201 -5.28 -12.49 24.61
N LYS A 202 -4.54 -11.94 23.64
CA LYS A 202 -3.42 -11.02 23.89
C LYS A 202 -3.87 -9.62 24.30
N GLY A 203 -5.15 -9.27 24.16
CA GLY A 203 -5.73 -7.96 24.47
C GLY A 203 -5.33 -6.87 23.46
N VAL A 204 -5.06 -7.22 22.20
CA VAL A 204 -4.66 -6.28 21.14
C VAL A 204 -5.71 -6.12 20.02
N ASP A 205 -6.84 -6.79 20.12
CA ASP A 205 -7.89 -6.73 19.09
C ASP A 205 -8.41 -5.30 18.87
N SER A 206 -8.67 -4.56 19.94
CA SER A 206 -9.06 -3.15 19.84
C SER A 206 -8.01 -2.25 19.16
N TRP A 207 -6.74 -2.63 19.23
CA TRP A 207 -5.67 -1.92 18.52
C TRP A 207 -5.73 -2.21 17.02
N VAL A 208 -5.98 -3.48 16.65
CA VAL A 208 -6.20 -3.88 15.24
C VAL A 208 -7.36 -3.09 14.65
N GLN A 209 -8.49 -3.00 15.37
CA GLN A 209 -9.64 -2.24 14.91
C GLN A 209 -9.32 -0.76 14.70
N GLN A 210 -8.55 -0.13 15.59
CA GLN A 210 -8.13 1.26 15.45
C GLN A 210 -7.18 1.47 14.25
N GLU A 211 -6.23 0.54 14.01
CA GLU A 211 -5.34 0.61 12.84
C GLU A 211 -6.12 0.42 11.52
N ASN A 212 -7.05 -0.52 11.48
CA ASN A 212 -7.92 -0.73 10.31
C ASN A 212 -8.77 0.50 10.01
N HIS A 213 -9.41 1.06 11.04
CA HIS A 213 -10.20 2.28 10.89
C HIS A 213 -9.36 3.46 10.39
N MET A 214 -8.15 3.64 10.91
CA MET A 214 -7.25 4.68 10.44
C MET A 214 -6.83 4.47 8.99
N ALA A 215 -6.55 3.22 8.58
CA ALA A 215 -6.20 2.89 7.19
C ALA A 215 -7.37 3.16 6.24
N GLU A 216 -8.59 2.83 6.65
CA GLU A 216 -9.83 3.09 5.89
C GLU A 216 -10.09 4.59 5.68
N GLN A 217 -9.79 5.42 6.70
CA GLN A 217 -9.93 6.87 6.62
C GLN A 217 -8.84 7.58 5.81
N ALA A 218 -7.81 6.86 5.37
CA ALA A 218 -6.72 7.44 4.59
C ALA A 218 -7.26 8.01 3.27
N ASP A 219 -6.99 9.29 3.02
CA ASP A 219 -7.38 9.97 1.79
C ASP A 219 -6.19 10.07 0.82
N TYR A 220 -6.31 9.38 -0.30
CA TYR A 220 -5.31 9.38 -1.35
C TYR A 220 -5.66 10.33 -2.51
N SER A 221 -6.76 11.09 -2.43
CA SER A 221 -7.23 11.98 -3.50
C SER A 221 -6.27 13.12 -3.82
N GLY A 222 -5.46 13.56 -2.86
CA GLY A 222 -4.45 14.62 -3.03
C GLY A 222 -3.06 14.12 -3.48
N LEU A 223 -2.88 12.81 -3.64
CA LEU A 223 -1.62 12.22 -4.08
C LEU A 223 -1.50 12.15 -5.60
N GLU A 224 -2.12 13.09 -6.32
CA GLU A 224 -2.03 13.19 -7.77
C GLU A 224 -0.58 13.42 -8.21
N GLN A 225 -0.17 12.57 -9.12
CA GLN A 225 1.09 12.56 -9.86
C GLN A 225 2.35 12.52 -8.98
N GLU A 226 2.95 11.35 -8.92
CA GLU A 226 4.34 11.26 -8.48
C GLU A 226 5.15 12.33 -9.22
N SER A 227 5.84 13.18 -8.47
CA SER A 227 6.72 14.19 -9.04
C SER A 227 7.65 13.54 -10.07
N LEU A 228 7.78 14.14 -11.25
CA LEU A 228 8.65 13.65 -12.33
C LEU A 228 10.11 13.47 -11.88
N PHE A 229 10.47 14.10 -10.76
CA PHE A 229 11.79 14.05 -10.15
C PHE A 229 11.71 14.11 -8.63
N LYS A 230 12.72 13.60 -7.97
CA LYS A 230 12.90 13.77 -6.52
C LYS A 230 13.68 15.06 -6.26
N GLU A 231 13.30 15.86 -5.27
CA GLU A 231 14.02 17.10 -4.91
C GLU A 231 15.53 16.92 -4.79
N LYS A 232 15.99 15.78 -4.28
CA LYS A 232 17.41 15.48 -4.17
C LYS A 232 18.14 15.42 -5.53
N GLU A 233 17.43 15.19 -6.63
CA GLU A 233 18.02 15.18 -7.97
C GLU A 233 18.53 16.56 -8.37
N GLN A 234 17.90 17.64 -7.90
CA GLN A 234 18.34 19.02 -8.11
C GLN A 234 19.76 19.28 -7.58
N ASN A 235 20.20 18.55 -6.55
CA ASN A 235 21.56 18.69 -6.01
C ASN A 235 22.66 18.28 -6.98
N LEU A 236 22.33 17.61 -8.09
CA LEU A 236 23.26 17.11 -9.10
C LEU A 236 23.52 18.15 -10.20
N PHE A 237 22.81 19.27 -10.19
CA PHE A 237 22.79 20.25 -11.26
C PHE A 237 23.00 21.68 -10.75
N ASP A 238 23.52 22.55 -11.61
CA ASP A 238 23.38 23.99 -11.49
C ASP A 238 21.98 24.46 -11.96
N GLU A 239 21.63 25.74 -11.70
CA GLU A 239 20.31 26.29 -12.02
C GLU A 239 19.97 26.18 -13.51
N HIS A 240 20.93 26.53 -14.37
CA HIS A 240 20.76 26.52 -15.82
C HIS A 240 20.54 25.09 -16.34
N THR A 241 21.45 24.17 -16.00
CA THR A 241 21.38 22.76 -16.43
C THR A 241 20.12 22.06 -15.88
N TRP A 242 19.72 22.38 -14.64
CA TRP A 242 18.48 21.85 -14.06
C TRP A 242 17.24 22.28 -14.85
N HIS A 243 17.18 23.53 -15.26
CA HIS A 243 16.05 24.02 -16.07
C HIS A 243 15.90 23.22 -17.37
N LEU A 244 17.00 23.00 -18.08
CA LEU A 244 17.01 22.18 -19.30
C LEU A 244 16.58 20.74 -19.02
N TYR A 245 17.11 20.15 -17.93
CA TYR A 245 16.79 18.79 -17.53
C TYR A 245 15.32 18.63 -17.17
N GLU A 246 14.75 19.56 -16.43
CA GLU A 246 13.32 19.56 -16.07
C GLU A 246 12.43 19.67 -17.32
N ARG A 247 12.76 20.54 -18.27
CA ARG A 247 12.04 20.68 -19.54
C ARG A 247 12.07 19.37 -20.34
N LEU A 248 13.20 18.69 -20.39
CA LEU A 248 13.35 17.38 -21.02
C LEU A 248 12.57 16.28 -20.29
N LEU A 249 12.54 16.28 -18.94
CA LEU A 249 11.74 15.35 -18.16
C LEU A 249 10.24 15.51 -18.48
N ARG A 250 9.73 16.74 -18.53
CA ARG A 250 8.33 17.04 -18.89
C ARG A 250 8.01 16.60 -20.31
N TRP A 251 8.92 16.84 -21.27
CA TRP A 251 8.75 16.35 -22.64
C TRP A 251 8.72 14.82 -22.68
N ARG A 252 9.64 14.14 -22.00
CA ARG A 252 9.68 12.68 -21.94
C ARG A 252 8.40 12.11 -21.35
N ASP A 253 7.88 12.70 -20.28
CA ASP A 253 6.64 12.28 -19.66
C ASP A 253 5.44 12.42 -20.60
N LYS A 254 5.34 13.54 -21.31
CA LYS A 254 4.30 13.75 -22.33
C LYS A 254 4.36 12.67 -23.43
N VAL A 255 5.57 12.35 -23.91
CA VAL A 255 5.74 11.30 -24.92
C VAL A 255 5.43 9.92 -24.36
N ALA A 256 5.86 9.64 -23.12
CA ALA A 256 5.59 8.40 -22.42
C ALA A 256 4.09 8.14 -22.28
N ARG A 257 3.32 9.16 -21.89
CA ARG A 257 1.87 9.14 -21.82
C ARG A 257 1.25 8.86 -23.18
N GLY A 258 1.68 9.57 -24.24
CA GLY A 258 1.17 9.37 -25.60
C GLY A 258 1.49 7.99 -26.19
N LEU A 259 2.59 7.37 -25.78
CA LEU A 259 2.98 6.01 -26.20
C LEU A 259 2.40 4.91 -25.28
N ASN A 260 1.76 5.28 -24.19
CA ASN A 260 1.35 4.37 -23.09
C ASN A 260 2.49 3.48 -22.60
N LEU A 261 3.67 4.08 -22.38
CA LEU A 261 4.86 3.41 -21.90
C LEU A 261 5.45 4.13 -20.69
N PRO A 262 6.00 3.42 -19.71
CA PRO A 262 6.74 4.05 -18.61
C PRO A 262 7.86 4.97 -19.13
N ALA A 263 8.02 6.13 -18.50
CA ALA A 263 8.99 7.13 -18.97
C ALA A 263 10.42 6.59 -19.08
N PHE A 264 10.83 5.66 -18.21
CA PHE A 264 12.15 5.03 -18.27
C PHE A 264 12.32 4.08 -19.46
N LYS A 265 11.23 3.50 -20.00
CA LYS A 265 11.25 2.70 -21.23
C LYS A 265 11.27 3.56 -22.49
N VAL A 266 10.89 4.84 -22.39
CA VAL A 266 10.90 5.80 -23.50
C VAL A 266 12.30 6.36 -23.71
N MET A 267 12.93 6.85 -22.65
CA MET A 267 14.28 7.40 -22.69
C MET A 267 14.95 7.28 -21.32
N ASP A 268 16.16 6.74 -21.29
CA ASP A 268 16.95 6.62 -20.07
C ASP A 268 17.28 8.02 -19.50
N LYS A 269 17.23 8.14 -18.17
CA LYS A 269 17.61 9.37 -17.45
C LYS A 269 19.03 9.83 -17.77
N ALA A 270 19.95 8.90 -18.02
CA ALA A 270 21.33 9.22 -18.39
C ALA A 270 21.42 10.00 -19.71
N VAL A 271 20.54 9.70 -20.67
CA VAL A 271 20.48 10.43 -21.94
C VAL A 271 19.95 11.85 -21.73
N LEU A 272 18.92 12.01 -20.88
CA LEU A 272 18.40 13.34 -20.54
C LEU A 272 19.46 14.19 -19.82
N ASP A 273 20.19 13.60 -18.87
CA ASP A 273 21.29 14.28 -18.16
C ASP A 273 22.36 14.79 -19.14
N GLU A 274 22.77 13.95 -20.07
CA GLU A 274 23.76 14.36 -21.05
C GLU A 274 23.24 15.45 -21.99
N LEU A 275 22.02 15.37 -22.46
CA LEU A 275 21.39 16.39 -23.30
C LEU A 275 21.29 17.73 -22.56
N ALA A 276 20.94 17.72 -21.28
CA ALA A 276 20.88 18.92 -20.47
C ALA A 276 22.25 19.56 -20.25
N ARG A 277 23.29 18.74 -19.98
CA ARG A 277 24.68 19.25 -19.76
C ARG A 277 25.38 19.66 -21.02
N LYS A 278 25.02 19.10 -22.19
CA LYS A 278 25.71 19.34 -23.48
C LYS A 278 24.69 19.51 -24.60
N PRO A 279 23.83 20.54 -24.56
CA PRO A 279 22.76 20.73 -25.54
C PRO A 279 23.26 20.85 -26.98
N GLY A 280 24.45 21.41 -27.20
CA GLY A 280 25.11 21.50 -28.52
C GLY A 280 25.49 20.14 -29.13
N ARG A 281 25.51 19.04 -28.36
CA ARG A 281 25.79 17.68 -28.85
C ARG A 281 24.53 16.85 -29.06
N ALA A 282 23.35 17.48 -29.08
CA ALA A 282 22.07 16.81 -29.20
C ALA A 282 21.81 16.11 -30.56
N SER A 283 22.70 16.27 -31.57
CA SER A 283 22.47 15.76 -32.94
C SER A 283 22.37 14.22 -33.02
N ASN A 284 23.04 13.48 -32.16
CA ASN A 284 23.14 12.01 -32.25
C ASN A 284 22.47 11.24 -31.11
N TRP A 285 21.62 11.89 -30.28
CA TRP A 285 21.01 11.24 -29.14
C TRP A 285 20.11 10.07 -29.53
N ALA A 286 19.38 10.17 -30.65
CA ALA A 286 18.41 9.19 -31.10
C ALA A 286 18.99 7.80 -31.43
N THR A 287 20.29 7.70 -31.67
CA THR A 287 20.98 6.44 -31.97
C THR A 287 21.55 5.74 -30.74
N ARG A 288 21.44 6.37 -29.57
CA ARG A 288 22.00 5.85 -28.32
C ARG A 288 21.23 4.67 -27.75
N ARG A 289 21.88 3.88 -26.90
CA ARG A 289 21.26 2.88 -26.06
C ARG A 289 20.33 3.57 -25.05
N GLY A 290 19.23 2.93 -24.67
CA GLY A 290 18.26 3.48 -23.72
C GLY A 290 17.22 4.42 -24.35
N ILE A 291 17.14 4.44 -25.70
CA ILE A 291 16.12 5.18 -26.46
C ILE A 291 15.15 4.21 -27.12
N HIS A 292 13.86 4.39 -26.84
CA HIS A 292 12.81 3.60 -27.47
C HIS A 292 12.80 3.83 -29.00
N PRO A 293 12.66 2.79 -29.84
CA PRO A 293 12.74 2.91 -31.30
C PRO A 293 11.80 3.96 -31.91
N ARG A 294 10.60 4.14 -31.35
CA ARG A 294 9.65 5.17 -31.82
C ARG A 294 10.15 6.60 -31.67
N LEU A 295 11.09 6.88 -30.76
CA LEU A 295 11.67 8.20 -30.57
C LEU A 295 12.74 8.54 -31.60
N ARG A 296 13.18 7.59 -32.40
CA ARG A 296 14.20 7.79 -33.43
C ARG A 296 13.67 8.52 -34.68
N SER A 297 12.36 8.81 -34.72
CA SER A 297 11.72 9.56 -35.81
C SER A 297 12.27 10.99 -35.90
N ARG A 298 12.25 11.56 -37.10
CA ARG A 298 12.59 12.97 -37.32
C ARG A 298 11.74 13.93 -36.49
N THR A 299 10.47 13.61 -36.30
CA THR A 299 9.54 14.41 -35.51
C THR A 299 10.04 14.58 -34.09
N HIS A 300 10.32 13.48 -33.38
CA HIS A 300 10.80 13.56 -32.00
C HIS A 300 12.21 14.18 -31.91
N GLN A 301 13.07 13.98 -32.89
CA GLN A 301 14.37 14.66 -32.95
C GLN A 301 14.19 16.17 -33.04
N THR A 302 13.28 16.65 -33.89
CA THR A 302 12.95 18.07 -34.01
C THR A 302 12.33 18.61 -32.73
N GLU A 303 11.44 17.83 -32.08
CA GLU A 303 10.85 18.21 -30.80
C GLU A 303 11.89 18.39 -29.70
N VAL A 304 12.81 17.43 -29.52
CA VAL A 304 13.88 17.53 -28.51
C VAL A 304 14.76 18.75 -28.77
N LYS A 305 15.12 18.99 -30.03
CA LYS A 305 15.90 20.17 -30.41
C LYS A 305 15.16 21.45 -30.01
N ARG A 306 13.87 21.57 -30.36
CA ARG A 306 13.06 22.72 -30.00
C ARG A 306 12.94 22.89 -28.49
N VAL A 307 12.69 21.79 -27.72
CA VAL A 307 12.61 21.83 -26.26
C VAL A 307 13.89 22.36 -25.65
N LEU A 308 15.05 21.96 -26.19
CA LEU A 308 16.36 22.47 -25.73
C LEU A 308 16.58 23.94 -26.09
N GLU A 309 16.21 24.34 -27.32
CA GLU A 309 16.33 25.74 -27.79
C GLU A 309 15.41 26.66 -26.94
N ASP A 310 14.16 26.26 -26.72
CA ASP A 310 13.20 27.00 -25.88
C ASP A 310 13.74 27.08 -24.43
N ALA A 311 14.23 25.95 -23.87
CA ALA A 311 14.75 25.92 -22.50
C ALA A 311 16.02 26.78 -22.33
N LEU A 312 16.90 26.84 -23.31
CA LEU A 312 18.07 27.73 -23.30
C LEU A 312 17.66 29.19 -23.29
N GLN A 313 16.71 29.58 -24.15
CA GLN A 313 16.21 30.96 -24.20
C GLN A 313 15.49 31.34 -22.88
N GLU A 314 14.71 30.43 -22.31
CA GLU A 314 14.06 30.62 -21.00
C GLU A 314 15.10 30.80 -19.88
N ALA A 315 16.13 29.95 -19.86
CA ALA A 315 17.19 30.02 -18.86
C ALA A 315 17.96 31.34 -18.93
N ASP A 316 18.29 31.79 -20.13
CA ASP A 316 18.95 33.08 -20.36
C ASP A 316 18.07 34.27 -19.96
N ALA A 317 16.77 34.24 -20.33
CA ALA A 317 15.81 35.29 -19.96
C ALA A 317 15.57 35.38 -18.46
N MET A 318 15.65 34.24 -17.76
CA MET A 318 15.53 34.17 -16.29
C MET A 318 16.85 34.50 -15.57
N GLY A 319 17.96 34.63 -16.30
CA GLY A 319 19.29 34.86 -15.73
C GLY A 319 19.78 33.69 -14.86
N LEU A 320 19.43 32.44 -15.22
CA LEU A 320 19.82 31.26 -14.44
C LEU A 320 21.33 31.01 -14.56
N SER A 321 21.98 30.78 -13.45
CA SER A 321 23.43 30.65 -13.35
C SER A 321 23.90 29.20 -13.58
N SER A 322 24.99 29.04 -14.34
CA SER A 322 25.72 27.76 -14.43
C SER A 322 26.69 27.53 -13.26
N ASP A 323 26.90 28.53 -12.40
CA ASP A 323 27.78 28.46 -11.23
C ASP A 323 27.02 28.30 -9.90
N GLN A 324 25.71 28.47 -9.92
CA GLN A 324 24.87 28.33 -8.74
C GLN A 324 24.15 26.98 -8.74
N PRO A 325 24.09 26.27 -7.58
CA PRO A 325 23.39 25.01 -7.51
C PRO A 325 21.87 25.20 -7.70
N ALA A 326 21.23 24.34 -8.47
CA ALA A 326 19.80 24.36 -8.75
C ALA A 326 18.95 24.30 -7.47
N ARG A 327 19.39 23.54 -6.50
CA ARG A 327 18.79 23.57 -5.15
C ARG A 327 19.53 24.56 -4.29
N LYS A 328 18.91 25.70 -4.06
CA LYS A 328 19.43 26.69 -3.10
C LYS A 328 19.51 26.07 -1.71
N LYS A 329 20.64 26.24 -1.05
CA LYS A 329 20.72 25.85 0.37
C LYS A 329 19.66 26.65 1.13
N PRO A 330 18.91 26.02 2.03
CA PRO A 330 17.98 26.74 2.87
C PRO A 330 18.70 27.87 3.60
N ASP A 331 18.01 29.00 3.76
CA ASP A 331 18.52 30.16 4.54
C ASP A 331 19.02 29.73 5.90
N SER A 332 19.90 30.51 6.49
CA SER A 332 20.50 30.20 7.80
C SER A 332 19.43 30.03 8.88
N GLU A 333 18.34 30.80 8.83
CA GLU A 333 17.23 30.70 9.78
C GLU A 333 16.42 29.41 9.57
N VAL A 334 16.15 29.01 8.32
CA VAL A 334 15.50 27.74 7.97
C VAL A 334 16.38 26.57 8.42
N LEU A 335 17.70 26.63 8.20
CA LEU A 335 18.65 25.60 8.67
C LEU A 335 18.67 25.49 10.19
N LYS A 336 18.62 26.63 10.91
CA LYS A 336 18.52 26.63 12.38
C LYS A 336 17.21 25.98 12.83
N GLN A 337 16.09 26.30 12.18
CA GLN A 337 14.79 25.71 12.48
C GLN A 337 14.81 24.19 12.25
N ILE A 338 15.30 23.72 11.09
CA ILE A 338 15.43 22.30 10.78
C ILE A 338 16.29 21.57 11.84
N ARG A 339 17.43 22.17 12.23
CA ARG A 339 18.30 21.59 13.27
C ARG A 339 17.62 21.55 14.64
N LYS A 340 16.86 22.57 14.99
CA LYS A 340 16.07 22.63 16.22
C LYS A 340 15.02 21.53 16.24
N GLU A 341 14.27 21.32 15.16
CA GLU A 341 13.28 20.26 15.01
C GLU A 341 13.92 18.88 15.10
N GLN A 342 15.00 18.63 14.36
CA GLN A 342 15.76 17.38 14.41
C GLN A 342 16.29 17.09 15.82
N SER A 343 16.77 18.13 16.52
CA SER A 343 17.21 18.01 17.91
C SER A 343 16.05 17.66 18.84
N GLN A 344 14.89 18.28 18.64
CA GLN A 344 13.67 17.97 19.41
C GLN A 344 13.21 16.53 19.16
N VAL A 345 13.10 16.09 17.90
CA VAL A 345 12.77 14.71 17.54
C VAL A 345 13.77 13.73 18.21
N SER A 346 15.06 14.02 18.15
CA SER A 346 16.10 13.16 18.76
C SER A 346 15.99 13.11 20.28
N LYS A 347 15.66 14.24 20.93
CA LYS A 347 15.43 14.31 22.37
C LYS A 347 14.22 13.49 22.78
N VAL A 348 13.11 13.60 22.06
CA VAL A 348 11.88 12.86 22.33
C VAL A 348 12.09 11.35 22.09
N LYS A 349 12.75 10.99 20.97
CA LYS A 349 13.11 9.59 20.68
C LYS A 349 13.91 8.95 21.82
N ARG A 350 14.96 9.62 22.28
CA ARG A 350 15.83 9.05 23.32
C ARG A 350 15.22 9.10 24.72
N GLY A 351 14.56 10.19 25.07
CA GLY A 351 14.08 10.43 26.43
C GLY A 351 12.72 9.84 26.76
N LEU A 352 11.89 9.60 25.75
CA LEU A 352 10.54 9.05 25.94
C LEU A 352 10.37 7.74 25.18
N PHE A 353 10.44 7.77 23.84
CA PHE A 353 10.09 6.59 23.04
C PHE A 353 11.08 5.44 23.14
N GLY A 354 12.38 5.68 23.36
CA GLY A 354 13.37 4.62 23.56
C GLY A 354 12.99 3.72 24.75
N PRO A 355 12.86 4.28 25.96
CA PRO A 355 12.41 3.53 27.14
C PRO A 355 11.01 2.90 26.99
N VAL A 356 10.05 3.65 26.45
CA VAL A 356 8.68 3.15 26.20
C VAL A 356 8.68 1.95 25.25
N LYS A 357 9.46 2.02 24.16
CA LYS A 357 9.62 0.89 23.22
C LYS A 357 10.24 -0.34 23.86
N GLN A 358 11.19 -0.17 24.78
CA GLN A 358 11.78 -1.30 25.51
C GLN A 358 10.73 -2.01 26.38
N CYS A 359 9.89 -1.27 27.10
CA CYS A 359 8.79 -1.85 27.87
C CYS A 359 7.76 -2.53 26.95
N LEU A 360 7.39 -1.89 25.85
CA LEU A 360 6.46 -2.45 24.88
C LEU A 360 7.04 -3.73 24.22
N SER A 361 8.33 -3.74 23.90
CA SER A 361 9.00 -4.93 23.37
C SER A 361 9.05 -6.09 24.38
N ARG A 362 9.27 -5.79 25.66
CA ARG A 362 9.21 -6.78 26.75
C ARG A 362 7.81 -7.42 26.83
N ASP A 363 6.75 -6.62 26.77
CA ASP A 363 5.38 -7.08 27.04
C ASP A 363 4.70 -7.68 25.78
N TYR A 364 5.00 -7.16 24.57
CA TYR A 364 4.30 -7.52 23.33
C TYR A 364 5.21 -8.02 22.21
N GLY A 365 6.54 -7.90 22.38
CA GLY A 365 7.53 -8.31 21.39
C GLY A 365 8.06 -7.16 20.54
N GLU A 366 9.21 -7.41 19.88
CA GLU A 366 9.97 -6.39 19.15
C GLU A 366 9.25 -5.90 17.87
N GLU A 367 8.57 -6.81 17.16
CA GLU A 367 7.84 -6.48 15.96
C GLU A 367 6.65 -5.56 16.26
N THR A 368 5.90 -5.88 17.32
CA THR A 368 4.81 -5.02 17.81
C THR A 368 5.33 -3.65 18.19
N SER A 369 6.43 -3.60 18.96
CA SER A 369 7.04 -2.35 19.40
C SER A 369 7.52 -1.48 18.22
N THR A 370 8.07 -2.12 17.19
CA THR A 370 8.55 -1.44 15.97
C THR A 370 7.39 -0.94 15.11
N PHE A 371 6.31 -1.69 15.04
CA PHE A 371 5.09 -1.28 14.33
C PHE A 371 4.41 -0.11 15.02
N VAL A 372 4.10 -0.24 16.31
CA VAL A 372 3.36 0.75 17.11
C VAL A 372 4.08 2.11 17.14
N PHE A 373 5.39 2.11 17.37
CA PHE A 373 6.23 3.31 17.46
C PHE A 373 7.39 3.26 16.45
N SER A 374 7.06 3.20 15.15
CA SER A 374 8.07 3.33 14.09
C SER A 374 8.73 4.72 14.13
N ASN A 375 9.94 4.81 13.55
CA ASN A 375 10.64 6.10 13.46
C ASN A 375 9.83 7.18 12.72
N ARG A 376 9.02 6.78 11.74
CA ARG A 376 8.11 7.66 11.01
C ARG A 376 7.04 8.19 11.94
N ILE A 377 6.30 7.32 12.61
CA ILE A 377 5.22 7.66 13.54
C ILE A 377 5.74 8.60 14.64
N ILE A 378 6.89 8.29 15.27
CA ILE A 378 7.48 9.15 16.30
C ILE A 378 7.82 10.55 15.74
N THR A 379 8.31 10.62 14.50
CA THR A 379 8.65 11.90 13.88
C THR A 379 7.40 12.73 13.58
N GLU A 380 6.35 12.08 13.08
CA GLU A 380 5.04 12.69 12.86
C GLU A 380 4.45 13.23 14.19
N PHE A 381 4.47 12.44 15.26
CA PHE A 381 3.99 12.88 16.58
C PHE A 381 4.72 14.10 17.15
N VAL A 382 6.01 14.25 16.84
CA VAL A 382 6.78 15.40 17.32
C VAL A 382 6.57 16.64 16.46
N ARG A 383 6.33 16.49 15.16
CA ARG A 383 6.16 17.57 14.19
C ARG A 383 4.72 18.04 14.07
N GLU A 384 3.81 17.09 14.06
CA GLU A 384 2.39 17.28 13.86
C GLU A 384 1.65 17.26 15.19
N ASN A 385 0.39 17.64 15.16
CA ASN A 385 -0.39 17.74 16.40
C ASN A 385 -0.69 16.31 16.95
N PRO A 386 -0.27 15.97 18.18
CA PRO A 386 -0.55 14.65 18.78
C PRO A 386 -2.04 14.28 18.89
N ARG A 387 -2.96 15.19 18.54
CA ARG A 387 -4.41 14.96 18.58
C ARG A 387 -4.90 13.89 17.60
N GLU A 388 -4.11 13.57 16.57
CA GLU A 388 -4.42 12.52 15.60
C GLU A 388 -3.84 11.15 15.97
N MET A 389 -3.26 11.06 17.15
CA MET A 389 -2.69 9.81 17.65
C MET A 389 -3.79 8.83 18.04
N LEU A 390 -3.68 7.57 17.56
CA LEU A 390 -4.63 6.53 17.94
C LEU A 390 -4.71 6.37 19.46
N PRO A 391 -5.91 6.23 20.04
CA PRO A 391 -6.11 6.16 21.48
C PRO A 391 -5.23 5.13 22.19
N TYR A 392 -5.12 3.92 21.65
CA TYR A 392 -4.28 2.89 22.26
C TYR A 392 -2.79 3.27 22.33
N LYS A 393 -2.27 4.04 21.35
CA LYS A 393 -0.87 4.51 21.36
C LYS A 393 -0.66 5.53 22.47
N VAL A 394 -1.65 6.39 22.69
CA VAL A 394 -1.62 7.37 23.80
C VAL A 394 -1.64 6.66 25.15
N GLU A 395 -2.49 5.65 25.29
CA GLU A 395 -2.57 4.83 26.52
C GLU A 395 -1.26 4.11 26.80
N LEU A 396 -0.61 3.52 25.80
CA LEU A 396 0.70 2.87 25.94
C LEU A 396 1.80 3.85 26.36
N ILE A 397 1.82 5.06 25.79
CA ILE A 397 2.77 6.09 26.21
C ILE A 397 2.55 6.45 27.67
N ARG A 398 1.31 6.68 28.10
CA ARG A 398 0.98 7.01 29.49
C ARG A 398 1.34 5.88 30.45
N LYS A 399 0.94 4.64 30.13
CA LYS A 399 1.23 3.44 30.93
C LYS A 399 2.74 3.32 31.21
N TYR A 400 3.52 3.26 30.15
CA TYR A 400 4.97 3.00 30.31
C TYR A 400 5.75 4.21 30.81
N ALA A 401 5.35 5.42 30.44
CA ALA A 401 5.98 6.61 31.02
C ALA A 401 5.71 6.73 32.54
N SER A 402 4.51 6.37 32.99
CA SER A 402 4.20 6.30 34.43
C SER A 402 5.03 5.22 35.13
N GLU A 403 5.11 4.01 34.57
CA GLU A 403 5.95 2.91 35.10
C GLU A 403 7.41 3.34 35.24
N LEU A 404 7.93 4.04 34.23
CA LEU A 404 9.32 4.50 34.19
C LEU A 404 9.55 5.85 34.91
N ARG A 405 8.51 6.47 35.47
CA ARG A 405 8.53 7.81 36.08
C ARG A 405 9.06 8.90 35.13
N ILE A 406 8.74 8.79 33.84
CA ILE A 406 9.11 9.79 32.82
C ILE A 406 8.01 10.85 32.75
N PRO A 407 8.33 12.15 32.98
CA PRO A 407 7.34 13.23 32.83
C PRO A 407 7.10 13.50 31.33
N VAL A 408 5.98 12.97 30.81
CA VAL A 408 5.63 13.02 29.37
C VAL A 408 5.56 14.48 28.88
N GLU A 409 5.06 15.39 29.71
CA GLU A 409 4.85 16.80 29.39
C GLU A 409 6.15 17.54 29.01
N ARG A 410 7.31 17.00 29.40
CA ARG A 410 8.62 17.51 28.95
C ARG A 410 8.95 17.20 27.51
N TYR A 411 8.24 16.25 26.91
CA TYR A 411 8.52 15.70 25.58
C TYR A 411 7.38 15.92 24.59
N LEU A 412 6.13 15.64 25.00
CA LEU A 412 4.94 15.67 24.18
C LEU A 412 3.74 16.22 24.96
N ARG A 413 2.82 16.88 24.25
CA ARG A 413 1.48 17.18 24.75
C ARG A 413 0.53 16.11 24.23
N LEU A 414 0.18 15.16 25.07
CA LEU A 414 -0.80 14.15 24.72
C LEU A 414 -2.22 14.72 24.75
N PRO A 415 -3.15 14.22 23.90
CA PRO A 415 -4.56 14.58 24.00
C PRO A 415 -5.11 14.19 25.37
N PRO A 416 -6.18 14.86 25.88
CA PRO A 416 -6.92 14.37 27.04
C PRO A 416 -7.50 12.98 26.75
N MET A 417 -7.79 12.22 27.82
CA MET A 417 -8.50 10.95 27.68
C MET A 417 -9.96 11.21 27.33
#